data_c75369f3d21c6aea4febdf5303d38ec7
#
_entry.id   c75369f3d21c6aea4febdf5303d38ec7
#
_cell.length_a   1.000
_cell.length_b   1.000
_cell.length_c   1.000
_cell.angle_alpha   90.00
_cell.angle_beta   90.00
_cell.angle_gamma   90.00
#
_symmetry.space_group_name_H-M   'P 1'
#
loop_
_entity.id
_entity.type
_entity.pdbx_description
1 polymer ?
#
loop_
_entity_poly.entity_id
_entity_poly.type
_entity_poly.pdbx_seq_one_letter_code
_entity_poly.pdbx_strand_id
1 'polypeptide(L)'
;PNMHTRLDISSIAGVKGSIHEFFSLIQENLDAFDRNPENLQRIHACRTHIHQLNDLFEMLELNDFRIVTGKAEQLIIALTEQRVTLDQTTINTIRQSIRITLDCLDERIDGAGYDLLRLFSAYRDLMLLLGHAQISLYDLFHPALIADPPLKPASTHLTSQQHETLIRQARTEYQSGLVQWLKTTANQDGLDKMQRAIDQMEKLPGSTAQRIFWWIAGGFLASLTTQQQNADPLNRKLCGKIEKTLRQFVEELPPGTAQLTRELLYQIAHRPE
;
A
#
# COMPACT_ATOMS: atom_id res chain seq x y z
N PRO A 1 22.36 -7.39 -7.32
CA PRO A 1 23.00 -6.23 -6.73
C PRO A 1 22.34 -4.97 -7.26
N ASN A 2 21.55 -4.40 -6.53
CA ASN A 2 20.89 -3.11 -6.30
C ASN A 2 21.28 -1.92 -7.20
N MET A 3 21.10 -2.02 -8.52
CA MET A 3 21.31 -0.86 -9.39
C MET A 3 20.09 0.08 -9.44
N HIS A 4 18.86 -0.43 -9.28
CA HIS A 4 17.65 0.38 -9.30
C HIS A 4 17.47 1.25 -8.04
N THR A 5 17.83 0.74 -6.85
CA THR A 5 17.74 1.52 -5.60
C THR A 5 18.71 2.70 -5.54
N ARG A 6 19.86 2.61 -6.22
CA ARG A 6 20.84 3.74 -6.31
C ARG A 6 20.41 4.82 -7.28
N LEU A 7 19.73 4.47 -8.37
CA LEU A 7 19.20 5.44 -9.34
C LEU A 7 18.09 6.30 -8.73
N ASP A 8 17.21 5.70 -7.93
CA ASP A 8 16.12 6.42 -7.25
C ASP A 8 16.62 7.48 -6.27
N ILE A 9 17.55 7.14 -5.39
CA ILE A 9 18.06 8.07 -4.37
C ILE A 9 18.83 9.23 -5.01
N SER A 10 19.63 8.96 -6.04
CA SER A 10 20.40 10.02 -6.72
C SER A 10 19.50 10.96 -7.53
N SER A 11 18.43 10.46 -8.13
CA SER A 11 17.43 11.24 -8.86
C SER A 11 16.63 12.14 -7.91
N ILE A 12 16.20 11.61 -6.76
CA ILE A 12 15.47 12.36 -5.74
C ILE A 12 16.37 13.43 -5.11
N ALA A 13 17.62 13.10 -4.77
CA ALA A 13 18.58 14.05 -4.23
C ALA A 13 18.87 15.21 -5.19
N GLY A 14 18.89 14.95 -6.52
CA GLY A 14 19.08 15.97 -7.55
C GLY A 14 17.94 16.98 -7.65
N VAL A 15 16.72 16.62 -7.23
CA VAL A 15 15.54 17.50 -7.26
C VAL A 15 15.11 17.98 -5.85
N LYS A 16 15.88 17.66 -4.81
CA LYS A 16 15.58 18.05 -3.43
C LYS A 16 15.31 19.55 -3.28
N GLY A 17 16.14 20.38 -3.90
CA GLY A 17 15.99 21.85 -3.88
C GLY A 17 14.65 22.31 -4.47
N SER A 18 14.27 21.77 -5.61
CA SER A 18 12.98 22.09 -6.26
C SER A 18 11.78 21.63 -5.41
N ILE A 19 11.88 20.46 -4.79
CA ILE A 19 10.84 19.95 -3.88
C ILE A 19 10.68 20.89 -2.70
N HIS A 20 11.77 21.30 -2.05
CA HIS A 20 11.74 22.25 -0.94
C HIS A 20 11.15 23.60 -1.34
N GLU A 21 11.43 24.08 -2.55
CA GLU A 21 10.85 25.31 -3.10
C GLU A 21 9.32 25.20 -3.23
N PHE A 22 8.80 24.09 -3.77
CA PHE A 22 7.35 23.84 -3.83
C PHE A 22 6.72 23.84 -2.44
N PHE A 23 7.31 23.15 -1.47
CA PHE A 23 6.80 23.14 -0.10
C PHE A 23 6.78 24.53 0.52
N SER A 24 7.83 25.35 0.29
CA SER A 24 7.89 26.73 0.77
C SER A 24 6.78 27.60 0.16
N LEU A 25 6.56 27.49 -1.15
CA LEU A 25 5.49 28.21 -1.85
C LEU A 25 4.09 27.79 -1.39
N ILE A 26 3.88 26.50 -1.17
CA ILE A 26 2.63 25.97 -0.61
C ILE A 26 2.38 26.56 0.77
N GLN A 27 3.38 26.52 1.65
CA GLN A 27 3.28 27.02 3.02
C GLN A 27 3.02 28.53 3.04
N GLU A 28 3.74 29.31 2.25
CA GLU A 28 3.58 30.75 2.15
C GLU A 28 2.18 31.17 1.70
N ASN A 29 1.68 30.50 0.64
CA ASN A 29 0.33 30.78 0.14
C ASN A 29 -0.76 30.34 1.11
N LEU A 30 -0.58 29.22 1.81
CA LEU A 30 -1.52 28.75 2.82
C LEU A 30 -1.57 29.72 4.02
N ASP A 31 -0.42 30.21 4.49
CA ASP A 31 -0.33 31.18 5.58
C ASP A 31 -0.91 32.54 5.17
N ALA A 32 -0.72 32.95 3.92
CA ALA A 32 -1.32 34.19 3.40
C ALA A 32 -2.85 34.06 3.29
N PHE A 33 -3.36 32.91 2.88
CA PHE A 33 -4.79 32.63 2.84
C PHE A 33 -5.40 32.57 4.24
N ASP A 34 -4.73 31.93 5.19
CA ASP A 34 -5.17 31.87 6.60
C ASP A 34 -5.36 33.27 7.23
N ARG A 35 -4.46 34.21 6.90
CA ARG A 35 -4.55 35.60 7.34
C ARG A 35 -5.63 36.39 6.64
N ASN A 36 -5.95 36.08 5.42
CA ASN A 36 -7.00 36.74 4.62
C ASN A 36 -7.75 35.73 3.74
N PRO A 37 -8.75 35.02 4.28
CA PRO A 37 -9.50 34.00 3.57
C PRO A 37 -10.35 34.51 2.38
N GLU A 38 -10.55 35.80 2.27
CA GLU A 38 -11.24 36.40 1.13
C GLU A 38 -10.34 36.43 -0.12
N ASN A 39 -9.03 36.34 0.05
CA ASN A 39 -8.08 36.29 -1.06
C ASN A 39 -7.97 34.90 -1.63
N LEU A 40 -8.93 34.50 -2.45
CA LEU A 40 -8.99 33.18 -3.10
C LEU A 40 -7.79 32.92 -4.03
N GLN A 41 -7.08 33.94 -4.51
CA GLN A 41 -5.91 33.74 -5.35
C GLN A 41 -4.81 32.98 -4.59
N ARG A 42 -4.70 33.16 -3.28
CA ARG A 42 -3.70 32.49 -2.44
C ARG A 42 -3.97 30.99 -2.33
N ILE A 43 -5.22 30.60 -2.12
CA ILE A 43 -5.58 29.18 -2.04
C ILE A 43 -5.49 28.50 -3.42
N HIS A 44 -5.79 29.20 -4.50
CA HIS A 44 -5.60 28.71 -5.86
C HIS A 44 -4.10 28.53 -6.20
N ALA A 45 -3.24 29.46 -5.79
CA ALA A 45 -1.78 29.32 -5.93
C ALA A 45 -1.27 28.11 -5.13
N CYS A 46 -1.73 27.95 -3.90
CA CYS A 46 -1.42 26.79 -3.06
C CYS A 46 -1.77 25.48 -3.78
N ARG A 47 -2.97 25.36 -4.32
CA ARG A 47 -3.42 24.21 -5.12
C ARG A 47 -2.52 23.95 -6.31
N THR A 48 -2.17 25.00 -7.08
CA THR A 48 -1.30 24.87 -8.24
C THR A 48 0.05 24.27 -7.89
N HIS A 49 0.67 24.73 -6.81
CA HIS A 49 1.97 24.21 -6.36
C HIS A 49 1.88 22.77 -5.82
N ILE A 50 0.78 22.40 -5.13
CA ILE A 50 0.53 21.02 -4.72
C ILE A 50 0.37 20.11 -5.93
N HIS A 51 -0.34 20.56 -6.95
CA HIS A 51 -0.52 19.80 -8.19
C HIS A 51 0.82 19.55 -8.90
N GLN A 52 1.65 20.58 -9.03
CA GLN A 52 2.98 20.46 -9.59
C GLN A 52 3.87 19.48 -8.78
N LEU A 53 3.75 19.52 -7.45
CA LEU A 53 4.44 18.58 -6.56
C LEU A 53 3.95 17.14 -6.76
N ASN A 54 2.64 16.94 -6.94
CA ASN A 54 2.06 15.63 -7.24
C ASN A 54 2.59 15.06 -8.56
N ASP A 55 2.69 15.87 -9.60
CA ASP A 55 3.26 15.46 -10.89
C ASP A 55 4.72 15.05 -10.74
N LEU A 56 5.49 15.81 -9.94
CA LEU A 56 6.89 15.46 -9.66
C LEU A 56 6.99 14.15 -8.87
N PHE A 57 6.14 13.92 -7.88
CA PHE A 57 6.11 12.66 -7.13
C PHE A 57 5.71 11.46 -8.01
N GLU A 58 4.82 11.66 -8.98
CA GLU A 58 4.48 10.63 -9.95
C GLU A 58 5.69 10.27 -10.83
N MET A 59 6.40 11.27 -11.35
CA MET A 59 7.63 11.06 -12.14
C MET A 59 8.75 10.36 -11.37
N LEU A 60 8.82 10.58 -10.05
CA LEU A 60 9.82 9.97 -9.17
C LEU A 60 9.33 8.65 -8.53
N GLU A 61 8.15 8.16 -8.91
CA GLU A 61 7.52 6.95 -8.36
C GLU A 61 7.34 6.98 -6.82
N LEU A 62 7.20 8.18 -6.24
CA LEU A 62 6.96 8.41 -4.81
C LEU A 62 5.47 8.34 -4.50
N ASN A 63 4.85 7.17 -4.72
CA ASN A 63 3.40 6.99 -4.68
C ASN A 63 2.77 7.25 -3.32
N ASP A 64 3.41 6.88 -2.23
CA ASP A 64 2.96 7.13 -0.86
C ASP A 64 2.86 8.64 -0.57
N PHE A 65 3.87 9.42 -0.94
CA PHE A 65 3.86 10.88 -0.80
C PHE A 65 2.82 11.53 -1.70
N ARG A 66 2.73 11.08 -2.96
CA ARG A 66 1.73 11.57 -3.92
C ARG A 66 0.29 11.36 -3.43
N ILE A 67 0.00 10.24 -2.78
CA ILE A 67 -1.33 9.97 -2.23
C ILE A 67 -1.68 11.00 -1.14
N VAL A 68 -0.78 11.30 -0.22
CA VAL A 68 -1.03 12.26 0.86
C VAL A 68 -1.22 13.66 0.31
N THR A 69 -0.31 14.14 -0.54
CA THR A 69 -0.41 15.48 -1.14
C THR A 69 -1.60 15.60 -2.10
N GLY A 70 -1.97 14.51 -2.78
CA GLY A 70 -3.19 14.45 -3.58
C GLY A 70 -4.47 14.58 -2.75
N LYS A 71 -4.51 14.03 -1.53
CA LYS A 71 -5.63 14.24 -0.60
C LYS A 71 -5.66 15.66 -0.05
N ALA A 72 -4.51 16.27 0.20
CA ALA A 72 -4.43 17.70 0.55
C ALA A 72 -4.97 18.58 -0.58
N GLU A 73 -4.65 18.31 -1.83
CA GLU A 73 -5.21 18.98 -3.00
C GLU A 73 -6.74 18.82 -3.07
N GLN A 74 -7.25 17.62 -2.89
CA GLN A 74 -8.69 17.34 -2.87
C GLN A 74 -9.41 18.12 -1.77
N LEU A 75 -8.79 18.26 -0.58
CA LEU A 75 -9.36 19.04 0.51
C LEU A 75 -9.39 20.53 0.18
N ILE A 76 -8.37 21.08 -0.48
CA ILE A 76 -8.37 22.47 -0.96
C ILE A 76 -9.48 22.67 -1.99
N ILE A 77 -9.67 21.75 -2.92
CA ILE A 77 -10.77 21.80 -3.88
C ILE A 77 -12.12 21.82 -3.15
N ALA A 78 -12.30 20.92 -2.18
CA ALA A 78 -13.52 20.85 -1.39
C ALA A 78 -13.81 22.14 -0.59
N LEU A 79 -12.76 22.81 -0.10
CA LEU A 79 -12.88 24.14 0.53
C LEU A 79 -13.35 25.21 -0.45
N THR A 80 -12.74 25.29 -1.64
CA THR A 80 -13.10 26.29 -2.66
C THR A 80 -14.50 26.06 -3.22
N GLU A 81 -14.96 24.81 -3.23
CA GLU A 81 -16.32 24.42 -3.63
C GLU A 81 -17.34 24.46 -2.47
N GLN A 82 -16.93 24.89 -1.29
CA GLN A 82 -17.76 24.99 -0.08
C GLN A 82 -18.37 23.65 0.38
N ARG A 83 -17.75 22.52 -0.01
CA ARG A 83 -18.15 21.17 0.44
C ARG A 83 -17.60 20.80 1.82
N VAL A 84 -16.58 21.52 2.27
CA VAL A 84 -15.97 21.41 3.59
C VAL A 84 -15.93 22.79 4.21
N THR A 85 -16.14 22.83 5.53
CA THR A 85 -16.12 24.10 6.27
C THR A 85 -14.71 24.69 6.31
N LEU A 86 -14.60 25.97 5.98
CA LEU A 86 -13.38 26.73 6.16
C LEU A 86 -13.26 27.12 7.63
N ASP A 87 -12.51 26.36 8.38
CA ASP A 87 -12.19 26.64 9.78
C ASP A 87 -10.69 26.40 10.05
N GLN A 88 -10.27 26.78 11.24
CA GLN A 88 -8.87 26.67 11.65
C GLN A 88 -8.41 25.21 11.68
N THR A 89 -9.30 24.26 11.98
CA THR A 89 -8.98 22.83 11.99
C THR A 89 -8.61 22.35 10.61
N THR A 90 -9.39 22.73 9.59
CA THR A 90 -9.14 22.34 8.19
C THR A 90 -7.83 22.94 7.69
N ILE A 91 -7.56 24.21 7.93
CA ILE A 91 -6.30 24.89 7.54
C ILE A 91 -5.09 24.21 8.24
N ASN A 92 -5.20 23.96 9.53
CA ASN A 92 -4.12 23.33 10.30
C ASN A 92 -3.87 21.88 9.86
N THR A 93 -4.90 21.13 9.48
CA THR A 93 -4.75 19.78 8.96
C THR A 93 -3.99 19.77 7.64
N ILE A 94 -4.31 20.70 6.72
CA ILE A 94 -3.55 20.85 5.46
C ILE A 94 -2.09 21.22 5.77
N ARG A 95 -1.87 22.23 6.61
CA ARG A 95 -0.52 22.68 7.01
C ARG A 95 0.31 21.56 7.60
N GLN A 96 -0.26 20.79 8.52
CA GLN A 96 0.41 19.70 9.20
C GLN A 96 0.71 18.55 8.25
N SER A 97 -0.21 18.21 7.34
CA SER A 97 0.01 17.15 6.35
C SER A 97 1.17 17.48 5.40
N ILE A 98 1.26 18.72 4.96
CA ILE A 98 2.37 19.19 4.12
C ILE A 98 3.71 19.12 4.87
N ARG A 99 3.75 19.55 6.13
CA ARG A 99 4.96 19.48 6.95
C ARG A 99 5.42 18.05 7.18
N ILE A 100 4.51 17.16 7.61
CA ILE A 100 4.84 15.74 7.84
C ILE A 100 5.35 15.08 6.55
N THR A 101 4.74 15.38 5.41
CA THR A 101 5.17 14.84 4.13
C THR A 101 6.61 15.27 3.79
N LEU A 102 6.94 16.55 4.00
CA LEU A 102 8.31 17.06 3.77
C LEU A 102 9.32 16.40 4.72
N ASP A 103 9.00 16.30 6.01
CA ASP A 103 9.89 15.69 7.01
C ASP A 103 10.17 14.22 6.67
N CYS A 104 9.14 13.44 6.34
CA CYS A 104 9.29 12.03 5.92
C CYS A 104 10.09 11.90 4.61
N LEU A 105 9.88 12.83 3.68
CA LEU A 105 10.62 12.83 2.42
C LEU A 105 12.12 13.13 2.63
N ASP A 106 12.45 14.10 3.48
CA ASP A 106 13.83 14.42 3.82
C ASP A 106 14.53 13.24 4.49
N GLU A 107 13.88 12.57 5.46
CA GLU A 107 14.39 11.35 6.08
C GLU A 107 14.66 10.25 5.04
N ARG A 108 13.77 10.07 4.07
CA ARG A 108 13.96 9.10 2.98
C ARG A 108 15.13 9.46 2.06
N ILE A 109 15.28 10.73 1.70
CA ILE A 109 16.39 11.22 0.85
C ILE A 109 17.73 11.02 1.57
N ASP A 110 17.78 11.28 2.87
CA ASP A 110 18.97 11.11 3.69
C ASP A 110 19.32 9.63 3.95
N GLY A 111 18.48 8.70 3.46
CA GLY A 111 18.73 7.25 3.54
C GLY A 111 18.43 6.63 4.89
N ALA A 112 17.83 7.38 5.82
CA ALA A 112 17.47 6.89 7.15
C ALA A 112 16.18 6.04 7.15
N GLY A 113 15.42 6.05 6.06
CA GLY A 113 14.04 5.56 6.05
C GLY A 113 13.13 6.52 6.81
N TYR A 114 11.82 6.40 6.66
CA TYR A 114 10.85 7.19 7.40
C TYR A 114 9.79 6.30 8.05
N ASP A 115 9.17 6.83 9.12
CA ASP A 115 8.07 6.13 9.79
C ASP A 115 6.77 6.30 8.99
N LEU A 116 6.33 5.21 8.36
CA LEU A 116 5.09 5.18 7.59
C LEU A 116 3.86 5.54 8.45
N LEU A 117 3.89 5.30 9.76
CA LEU A 117 2.80 5.66 10.67
C LEU A 117 2.64 7.18 10.79
N ARG A 118 3.73 7.94 10.73
CA ARG A 118 3.68 9.42 10.71
C ARG A 118 2.98 9.91 9.45
N LEU A 119 3.38 9.41 8.28
CA LEU A 119 2.77 9.77 7.01
C LEU A 119 1.29 9.33 6.98
N PHE A 120 0.97 8.16 7.53
CA PHE A 120 -0.39 7.67 7.65
C PHE A 120 -1.26 8.55 8.55
N SER A 121 -0.71 9.11 9.64
CA SER A 121 -1.48 10.04 10.49
C SER A 121 -1.96 11.26 9.71
N ALA A 122 -1.10 11.83 8.86
CA ALA A 122 -1.46 12.92 7.97
C ALA A 122 -2.53 12.52 6.95
N TYR A 123 -2.37 11.36 6.31
CA TYR A 123 -3.34 10.79 5.38
C TYR A 123 -4.71 10.59 6.03
N ARG A 124 -4.74 9.96 7.21
CA ARG A 124 -5.96 9.71 7.96
C ARG A 124 -6.72 11.00 8.29
N ASP A 125 -6.01 12.03 8.76
CA ASP A 125 -6.62 13.30 9.16
C ASP A 125 -7.24 14.02 7.94
N LEU A 126 -6.58 13.99 6.79
CA LEU A 126 -7.13 14.51 5.53
C LEU A 126 -8.36 13.71 5.07
N MET A 127 -8.32 12.39 5.15
CA MET A 127 -9.41 11.51 4.74
C MET A 127 -10.65 11.70 5.61
N LEU A 128 -10.49 11.91 6.93
CA LEU A 128 -11.58 12.18 7.85
C LEU A 128 -12.30 13.49 7.48
N LEU A 129 -11.56 14.54 7.17
CA LEU A 129 -12.14 15.82 6.74
C LEU A 129 -12.84 15.72 5.37
N LEU A 130 -12.37 14.85 4.50
CA LEU A 130 -13.04 14.54 3.23
C LEU A 130 -14.27 13.64 3.38
N GLY A 131 -14.59 13.16 4.60
CA GLY A 131 -15.77 12.37 4.89
C GLY A 131 -15.61 10.86 4.61
N HIS A 132 -14.39 10.35 4.48
CA HIS A 132 -14.16 8.93 4.29
C HIS A 132 -14.16 8.17 5.61
N ALA A 133 -14.93 7.08 5.67
CA ALA A 133 -15.04 6.23 6.87
C ALA A 133 -14.08 5.04 6.87
N GLN A 134 -13.65 4.58 5.70
CA GLN A 134 -12.73 3.44 5.55
C GLN A 134 -11.35 3.96 5.19
N ILE A 135 -10.43 3.89 6.14
CA ILE A 135 -9.07 4.38 6.02
C ILE A 135 -8.13 3.28 6.50
N SER A 136 -7.14 2.91 5.68
CA SER A 136 -6.21 1.83 5.98
C SER A 136 -4.77 2.29 5.79
N LEU A 137 -3.87 1.87 6.69
CA LEU A 137 -2.43 2.06 6.56
C LEU A 137 -1.89 1.50 5.22
N TYR A 138 -2.50 0.43 4.74
CA TYR A 138 -2.11 -0.21 3.49
C TYR A 138 -2.40 0.63 2.25
N ASP A 139 -3.24 1.67 2.35
CA ASP A 139 -3.50 2.60 1.25
C ASP A 139 -2.22 3.35 0.84
N LEU A 140 -1.29 3.56 1.77
CA LEU A 140 0.00 4.23 1.55
C LEU A 140 1.14 3.26 1.22
N PHE A 141 0.96 1.97 1.47
CA PHE A 141 2.02 0.99 1.27
C PHE A 141 2.10 0.55 -0.19
N HIS A 142 3.05 1.10 -0.93
CA HIS A 142 3.33 0.76 -2.31
C HIS A 142 4.78 0.26 -2.41
N PRO A 143 5.02 -1.02 -2.08
CA PRO A 143 6.35 -1.57 -2.24
C PRO A 143 6.73 -1.58 -3.72
N ALA A 144 7.99 -1.29 -4.02
CA ALA A 144 8.53 -1.54 -5.34
C ALA A 144 8.42 -3.04 -5.62
N LEU A 145 7.48 -3.42 -6.49
CA LEU A 145 7.39 -4.80 -6.96
C LEU A 145 8.64 -5.11 -7.78
N ILE A 146 9.23 -6.27 -7.54
CA ILE A 146 10.33 -6.76 -8.37
C ILE A 146 9.81 -6.81 -9.82
N ALA A 147 10.51 -6.16 -10.74
CA ALA A 147 10.09 -6.07 -12.14
C ALA A 147 9.87 -7.47 -12.76
N ASP A 148 10.69 -8.45 -12.37
CA ASP A 148 10.58 -9.84 -12.79
C ASP A 148 10.65 -10.76 -11.57
N PRO A 149 9.52 -11.03 -10.87
CA PRO A 149 9.51 -11.98 -9.77
C PRO A 149 9.87 -13.38 -10.30
N PRO A 150 10.59 -14.21 -9.52
CA PRO A 150 10.99 -15.56 -9.93
C PRO A 150 9.78 -16.51 -9.88
N LEU A 151 8.81 -16.29 -10.76
CA LEU A 151 7.62 -17.14 -10.84
C LEU A 151 7.98 -18.53 -11.36
N LYS A 152 7.40 -19.55 -10.74
CA LYS A 152 7.51 -20.92 -11.22
C LYS A 152 6.88 -21.05 -12.61
N PRO A 153 7.41 -21.91 -13.50
CA PRO A 153 6.80 -22.14 -14.81
C PRO A 153 5.33 -22.53 -14.66
N ALA A 154 4.45 -21.88 -15.45
CA ALA A 154 3.05 -22.26 -15.47
C ALA A 154 2.83 -23.58 -16.21
N SER A 155 1.86 -24.37 -15.76
CA SER A 155 1.40 -25.57 -16.47
C SER A 155 0.66 -25.14 -17.75
N THR A 156 1.22 -25.43 -18.91
CA THR A 156 0.77 -24.89 -20.21
C THR A 156 -0.34 -25.70 -20.89
N HIS A 157 -0.70 -26.89 -20.38
CA HIS A 157 -1.60 -27.83 -21.07
C HIS A 157 -2.76 -28.30 -20.19
N LEU A 158 -3.43 -27.39 -19.48
CA LEU A 158 -4.60 -27.72 -18.67
C LEU A 158 -5.89 -27.42 -19.44
N THR A 159 -6.83 -28.36 -19.44
CA THR A 159 -8.21 -28.07 -19.85
C THR A 159 -8.90 -27.20 -18.79
N SER A 160 -9.96 -26.47 -19.16
CA SER A 160 -10.72 -25.68 -18.22
C SER A 160 -11.25 -26.49 -17.04
N GLN A 161 -11.66 -27.75 -17.28
CA GLN A 161 -12.13 -28.64 -16.22
C GLN A 161 -11.00 -29.06 -15.28
N GLN A 162 -9.81 -29.34 -15.81
CA GLN A 162 -8.64 -29.66 -14.98
C GLN A 162 -8.22 -28.46 -14.14
N HIS A 163 -8.23 -27.26 -14.71
CA HIS A 163 -7.94 -26.00 -14.01
C HIS A 163 -8.89 -25.79 -12.83
N GLU A 164 -10.20 -25.89 -13.06
CA GLU A 164 -11.21 -25.77 -12.01
C GLU A 164 -11.04 -26.83 -10.91
N THR A 165 -10.77 -28.07 -11.28
CA THR A 165 -10.55 -29.17 -10.33
C THR A 165 -9.34 -28.90 -9.43
N LEU A 166 -8.23 -28.39 -10.00
CA LEU A 166 -7.03 -28.06 -9.24
C LEU A 166 -7.26 -26.88 -8.27
N ILE A 167 -8.02 -25.88 -8.68
CA ILE A 167 -8.38 -24.75 -7.78
C ILE A 167 -9.22 -25.28 -6.59
N ARG A 168 -10.21 -26.12 -6.85
CA ARG A 168 -11.05 -26.73 -5.79
C ARG A 168 -10.23 -27.59 -4.83
N GLN A 169 -9.29 -28.37 -5.35
CA GLN A 169 -8.39 -29.19 -4.53
C GLN A 169 -7.46 -28.30 -3.67
N ALA A 170 -6.85 -27.28 -4.27
CA ALA A 170 -6.01 -26.33 -3.54
C ALA A 170 -6.79 -25.65 -2.41
N ARG A 171 -8.03 -25.21 -2.67
CA ARG A 171 -8.89 -24.62 -1.65
C ARG A 171 -9.16 -25.59 -0.51
N THR A 172 -9.52 -26.84 -0.81
CA THR A 172 -9.81 -27.87 0.20
C THR A 172 -8.58 -28.13 1.07
N GLU A 173 -7.39 -28.24 0.46
CA GLU A 173 -6.14 -28.42 1.18
C GLU A 173 -5.80 -27.21 2.06
N TYR A 174 -5.96 -26.00 1.54
CA TYR A 174 -5.75 -24.77 2.29
C TYR A 174 -6.66 -24.66 3.50
N GLN A 175 -7.97 -24.93 3.32
CA GLN A 175 -8.94 -24.90 4.41
C GLN A 175 -8.61 -25.93 5.49
N SER A 176 -8.25 -27.14 5.11
CA SER A 176 -7.82 -28.19 6.05
C SER A 176 -6.62 -27.73 6.87
N GLY A 177 -5.61 -27.17 6.20
CA GLY A 177 -4.41 -26.63 6.84
C GLY A 177 -4.71 -25.46 7.76
N LEU A 178 -5.55 -24.52 7.32
CA LEU A 178 -5.97 -23.35 8.11
C LEU A 178 -6.68 -23.76 9.40
N VAL A 179 -7.61 -24.69 9.32
CA VAL A 179 -8.34 -25.20 10.51
C VAL A 179 -7.38 -25.87 11.49
N GLN A 180 -6.43 -26.68 10.99
CA GLN A 180 -5.41 -27.32 11.84
C GLN A 180 -4.52 -26.28 12.52
N TRP A 181 -4.03 -25.31 11.78
CA TRP A 181 -3.17 -24.26 12.30
C TRP A 181 -3.90 -23.34 13.30
N LEU A 182 -5.18 -23.01 13.06
CA LEU A 182 -5.98 -22.21 13.99
C LEU A 182 -6.28 -22.94 15.32
N LYS A 183 -6.37 -24.27 15.30
CA LYS A 183 -6.58 -25.08 16.51
C LYS A 183 -5.31 -25.18 17.36
N THR A 184 -4.16 -25.33 16.71
CA THR A 184 -2.87 -25.52 17.35
C THR A 184 -1.82 -24.78 16.56
N THR A 185 -1.51 -23.55 16.95
CA THR A 185 -0.59 -22.65 16.21
C THR A 185 0.85 -23.17 16.12
N ALA A 186 1.22 -24.15 16.94
CA ALA A 186 2.48 -24.88 16.83
C ALA A 186 2.44 -26.01 15.79
N ASN A 187 1.30 -26.21 15.10
CA ASN A 187 1.13 -27.28 14.13
C ASN A 187 1.72 -26.88 12.77
N GLN A 188 2.95 -27.30 12.55
CA GLN A 188 3.66 -27.10 11.28
C GLN A 188 2.92 -27.77 10.11
N ASP A 189 2.29 -28.92 10.32
CA ASP A 189 1.56 -29.64 9.26
C ASP A 189 0.44 -28.80 8.66
N GLY A 190 -0.23 -27.98 9.48
CA GLY A 190 -1.27 -27.06 9.01
C GLY A 190 -0.71 -25.99 8.05
N LEU A 191 0.43 -25.38 8.42
CA LEU A 191 1.12 -24.40 7.57
C LEU A 191 1.66 -25.05 6.29
N ASP A 192 2.20 -26.25 6.38
CA ASP A 192 2.72 -26.99 5.22
C ASP A 192 1.60 -27.31 4.21
N LYS A 193 0.39 -27.63 4.69
CA LYS A 193 -0.78 -27.82 3.81
C LYS A 193 -1.17 -26.52 3.12
N MET A 194 -1.24 -25.42 3.85
CA MET A 194 -1.53 -24.12 3.26
C MET A 194 -0.47 -23.73 2.24
N GLN A 195 0.81 -23.95 2.54
CA GLN A 195 1.92 -23.66 1.62
C GLN A 195 1.82 -24.48 0.33
N ARG A 196 1.56 -25.79 0.42
CA ARG A 196 1.38 -26.64 -0.76
C ARG A 196 0.22 -26.18 -1.63
N ALA A 197 -0.89 -25.80 -1.03
CA ALA A 197 -2.06 -25.30 -1.74
C ALA A 197 -1.72 -24.01 -2.53
N ILE A 198 -1.01 -23.08 -1.92
CA ILE A 198 -0.60 -21.83 -2.59
C ILE A 198 0.45 -22.09 -3.67
N ASP A 199 1.39 -23.01 -3.44
CA ASP A 199 2.36 -23.44 -4.46
C ASP A 199 1.68 -24.04 -5.71
N GLN A 200 0.57 -24.73 -5.54
CA GLN A 200 -0.25 -25.21 -6.66
C GLN A 200 -0.91 -24.06 -7.41
N MET A 201 -1.46 -23.08 -6.69
CA MET A 201 -2.07 -21.91 -7.30
C MET A 201 -1.09 -21.06 -8.10
N GLU A 202 0.14 -20.89 -7.62
CA GLU A 202 1.22 -20.17 -8.32
C GLU A 202 1.57 -20.80 -9.68
N LYS A 203 1.45 -22.13 -9.79
CA LYS A 203 1.77 -22.88 -11.02
C LYS A 203 0.63 -22.90 -12.04
N LEU A 204 -0.58 -22.48 -11.65
CA LEU A 204 -1.71 -22.45 -12.55
C LEU A 204 -1.58 -21.32 -13.58
N PRO A 205 -2.06 -21.54 -14.82
CA PRO A 205 -2.17 -20.48 -15.80
C PRO A 205 -3.07 -19.36 -15.28
N GLY A 206 -2.66 -18.13 -15.50
CA GLY A 206 -3.39 -16.95 -15.07
C GLY A 206 -2.70 -15.66 -15.49
N SER A 207 -3.31 -14.51 -15.18
CA SER A 207 -2.66 -13.24 -15.41
C SER A 207 -1.38 -13.11 -14.56
N THR A 208 -0.44 -12.29 -15.02
CA THR A 208 0.79 -12.00 -14.28
C THR A 208 0.47 -11.49 -12.86
N ALA A 209 -0.54 -10.62 -12.73
CA ALA A 209 -0.96 -10.08 -11.44
C ALA A 209 -1.47 -11.19 -10.48
N GLN A 210 -2.24 -12.15 -10.97
CA GLN A 210 -2.71 -13.30 -10.19
C GLN A 210 -1.54 -14.18 -9.73
N ARG A 211 -0.60 -14.47 -10.61
CA ARG A 211 0.57 -15.29 -10.30
C ARG A 211 1.50 -14.60 -9.30
N ILE A 212 1.71 -13.30 -9.41
CA ILE A 212 2.45 -12.49 -8.44
C ILE A 212 1.75 -12.54 -7.06
N PHE A 213 0.42 -12.42 -7.02
CA PHE A 213 -0.34 -12.53 -5.78
C PHE A 213 -0.09 -13.87 -5.07
N TRP A 214 -0.17 -14.99 -5.78
CA TRP A 214 0.07 -16.31 -5.19
C TRP A 214 1.52 -16.49 -4.74
N TRP A 215 2.47 -15.96 -5.49
CA TRP A 215 3.87 -15.94 -5.08
C TRP A 215 4.08 -15.17 -3.77
N ILE A 216 3.48 -14.00 -3.63
CA ILE A 216 3.54 -13.19 -2.40
C ILE A 216 2.84 -13.90 -1.24
N ALA A 217 1.67 -14.49 -1.47
CA ALA A 217 0.96 -15.26 -0.46
C ALA A 217 1.80 -16.45 0.04
N GLY A 218 2.49 -17.14 -0.86
CA GLY A 218 3.44 -18.19 -0.52
C GLY A 218 4.60 -17.70 0.33
N GLY A 219 5.19 -16.56 -0.02
CA GLY A 219 6.24 -15.90 0.77
C GLY A 219 5.76 -15.50 2.18
N PHE A 220 4.54 -15.01 2.29
CA PHE A 220 3.93 -14.69 3.58
C PHE A 220 3.77 -15.95 4.46
N LEU A 221 3.23 -17.05 3.92
CA LEU A 221 3.08 -18.30 4.66
C LEU A 221 4.44 -18.88 5.08
N ALA A 222 5.44 -18.86 4.18
CA ALA A 222 6.79 -19.29 4.50
C ALA A 222 7.39 -18.48 5.66
N SER A 223 7.13 -17.19 5.73
CA SER A 223 7.59 -16.33 6.82
C SER A 223 6.92 -16.67 8.17
N LEU A 224 5.73 -17.28 8.18
CA LEU A 224 5.08 -17.78 9.40
C LEU A 224 5.78 -19.03 9.97
N THR A 225 6.44 -19.83 9.13
CA THR A 225 7.12 -21.07 9.56
C THR A 225 8.40 -20.80 10.34
N THR A 226 9.04 -19.67 10.12
CA THR A 226 10.34 -19.32 10.72
C THR A 226 10.25 -18.70 12.12
N GLN A 227 9.05 -18.33 12.60
CA GLN A 227 8.90 -17.63 13.87
C GLN A 227 7.91 -18.30 14.82
N GLN A 228 8.28 -18.36 16.12
CA GLN A 228 7.41 -18.86 17.20
C GLN A 228 6.18 -17.97 17.49
N GLN A 229 6.05 -16.79 16.85
CA GLN A 229 4.96 -15.82 17.06
C GLN A 229 3.78 -15.99 16.08
N ASN A 230 3.49 -17.22 15.66
CA ASN A 230 2.46 -17.53 14.68
C ASN A 230 1.01 -17.20 15.13
N ALA A 231 0.81 -16.89 16.40
CA ALA A 231 -0.51 -16.70 17.01
C ALA A 231 -1.07 -15.27 16.87
N ASP A 232 -0.37 -14.34 16.23
CA ASP A 232 -0.82 -12.95 16.06
C ASP A 232 -2.20 -12.92 15.38
N PRO A 233 -3.20 -12.23 15.97
CA PRO A 233 -4.53 -12.07 15.38
C PRO A 233 -4.51 -11.53 13.95
N LEU A 234 -3.54 -10.67 13.62
CA LEU A 234 -3.38 -10.12 12.28
C LEU A 234 -2.98 -11.22 11.27
N ASN A 235 -2.04 -12.09 11.63
CA ASN A 235 -1.63 -13.21 10.78
C ASN A 235 -2.81 -14.16 10.52
N ARG A 236 -3.61 -14.44 11.54
CA ARG A 236 -4.84 -15.25 11.41
C ARG A 236 -5.83 -14.62 10.44
N LYS A 237 -6.04 -13.31 10.57
CA LYS A 237 -6.93 -12.55 9.69
C LYS A 237 -6.44 -12.59 8.23
N LEU A 238 -5.15 -12.44 7.99
CA LEU A 238 -4.57 -12.48 6.65
C LEU A 238 -4.68 -13.87 6.02
N CYS A 239 -4.42 -14.94 6.77
CA CYS A 239 -4.64 -16.31 6.30
C CYS A 239 -6.11 -16.55 5.93
N GLY A 240 -7.06 -16.01 6.68
CA GLY A 240 -8.48 -16.04 6.36
C GLY A 240 -8.82 -15.25 5.09
N LYS A 241 -8.17 -14.13 4.85
CA LYS A 241 -8.34 -13.34 3.61
C LYS A 241 -7.81 -14.09 2.38
N ILE A 242 -6.73 -14.83 2.51
CA ILE A 242 -6.21 -15.71 1.43
C ILE A 242 -7.25 -16.81 1.13
N GLU A 243 -7.85 -17.44 2.15
CA GLU A 243 -8.94 -18.41 1.94
C GLU A 243 -10.12 -17.80 1.17
N LYS A 244 -10.55 -16.61 1.58
CA LYS A 244 -11.61 -15.89 0.88
C LYS A 244 -11.28 -15.64 -0.59
N THR A 245 -10.04 -15.30 -0.90
CA THR A 245 -9.57 -15.12 -2.27
C THR A 245 -9.63 -16.43 -3.06
N LEU A 246 -9.17 -17.56 -2.48
CA LEU A 246 -9.29 -18.89 -3.10
C LEU A 246 -10.76 -19.23 -3.41
N ARG A 247 -11.68 -18.93 -2.47
CA ARG A 247 -13.11 -19.14 -2.68
C ARG A 247 -13.65 -18.32 -3.85
N GLN A 248 -13.24 -17.07 -3.97
CA GLN A 248 -13.64 -16.21 -5.08
C GLN A 248 -13.16 -16.76 -6.44
N PHE A 249 -11.96 -17.35 -6.49
CA PHE A 249 -11.49 -18.02 -7.70
C PHE A 249 -12.34 -19.24 -8.07
N VAL A 250 -12.78 -20.03 -7.08
CA VAL A 250 -13.68 -21.18 -7.33
C VAL A 250 -15.05 -20.73 -7.82
N GLU A 251 -15.53 -19.59 -7.35
CA GLU A 251 -16.84 -19.01 -7.71
C GLU A 251 -16.78 -18.13 -8.96
N GLU A 252 -15.63 -18.09 -9.66
CA GLU A 252 -15.38 -17.27 -10.86
C GLU A 252 -15.53 -15.74 -10.62
N LEU A 253 -15.52 -15.31 -9.37
CA LEU A 253 -15.56 -13.89 -9.03
C LEU A 253 -14.17 -13.25 -9.16
N PRO A 254 -14.07 -12.03 -9.74
CA PRO A 254 -12.79 -11.34 -9.79
C PRO A 254 -12.34 -10.97 -8.37
N PRO A 255 -11.21 -11.50 -7.88
CA PRO A 255 -10.75 -11.22 -6.54
C PRO A 255 -10.18 -9.81 -6.44
N GLY A 256 -10.60 -9.07 -5.42
CA GLY A 256 -9.99 -7.79 -5.03
C GLY A 256 -8.62 -8.01 -4.37
N THR A 257 -7.62 -8.42 -5.16
CA THR A 257 -6.32 -8.86 -4.63
C THR A 257 -5.34 -7.73 -4.33
N ALA A 258 -5.51 -6.55 -4.92
CA ALA A 258 -4.54 -5.46 -4.81
C ALA A 258 -4.30 -5.01 -3.35
N GLN A 259 -5.35 -4.81 -2.58
CA GLN A 259 -5.23 -4.41 -1.18
C GLN A 259 -4.61 -5.54 -0.35
N LEU A 260 -5.07 -6.78 -0.52
CA LEU A 260 -4.52 -7.92 0.22
C LEU A 260 -3.04 -8.16 -0.12
N THR A 261 -2.64 -7.99 -1.38
CA THR A 261 -1.24 -8.05 -1.79
C THR A 261 -0.39 -7.06 -0.99
N ARG A 262 -0.84 -5.82 -0.84
CA ARG A 262 -0.15 -4.79 -0.06
C ARG A 262 -0.06 -5.15 1.42
N GLU A 263 -1.14 -5.67 2.00
CA GLU A 263 -1.17 -6.13 3.40
C GLU A 263 -0.14 -7.25 3.65
N LEU A 264 -0.07 -8.23 2.77
CA LEU A 264 0.87 -9.35 2.86
C LEU A 264 2.33 -8.89 2.74
N LEU A 265 2.63 -8.04 1.76
CA LEU A 265 3.96 -7.47 1.55
C LEU A 265 4.39 -6.61 2.74
N TYR A 266 3.49 -5.82 3.32
CA TYR A 266 3.76 -5.05 4.52
C TYR A 266 4.19 -5.96 5.67
N GLN A 267 3.47 -7.05 5.91
CA GLN A 267 3.81 -8.00 6.96
C GLN A 267 5.16 -8.71 6.73
N ILE A 268 5.49 -9.04 5.48
CA ILE A 268 6.80 -9.63 5.14
C ILE A 268 7.92 -8.61 5.41
N ALA A 269 7.74 -7.37 4.97
CA ALA A 269 8.76 -6.32 5.04
C ALA A 269 9.07 -5.84 6.46
N HIS A 270 8.12 -5.94 7.38
CA HIS A 270 8.24 -5.42 8.75
C HIS A 270 8.42 -6.53 9.79
N ARG A 271 8.76 -7.75 9.38
CA ARG A 271 9.13 -8.81 10.31
C ARG A 271 10.56 -8.60 10.78
N PRO A 272 10.81 -8.67 12.09
CA PRO A 272 12.18 -8.76 12.60
C PRO A 272 12.83 -10.04 12.07
N GLU A 273 14.06 -9.94 11.60
CA GLU A 273 14.89 -11.07 11.19
C GLU A 273 15.17 -12.05 12.34
#